data_426df4e1ff7aba8eb78cc1584c626515
#
_entry.id   426df4e1ff7aba8eb78cc1584c626515
#
_cell.length_a   1.000
_cell.length_b   1.000
_cell.length_c   1.000
_cell.angle_alpha   90.00
_cell.angle_beta   90.00
_cell.angle_gamma   90.00
#
_symmetry.space_group_name_H-M   'P 1'
#
loop_
_entity.id
_entity.type
_entity.pdbx_description
1 polymer ?
#
loop_
_entity_poly.entity_id
_entity_poly.type
_entity_poly.pdbx_seq_one_letter_code
_entity_poly.pdbx_strand_id
1 'polypeptide(L)'
;MKKLITALALTVLALAVSAQAQIADPKLEWATKAVALQQGPELERLVSQLAESSSQDIVRSWGVKLRSDVSKEKVEQTAPSLNAELKKYNDDVLKIISSKVNKASADSLIPVYMARFSLDELKQLVAFFESPAVKKYQAAAPELGNVFVNQLIMETRSDVNARAKQFDDAAARILGTTPKAPAATAPDKSKPAAKK
;
A
#
# COMPACT_ATOMS: atom_id res chain seq x y z
N MET A 1 -80.92 47.75 11.68
CA MET A 1 -80.03 47.50 10.54
C MET A 1 -78.59 47.65 11.05
N LYS A 2 -78.06 46.60 11.63
CA LYS A 2 -76.73 46.63 12.27
C LYS A 2 -75.84 45.76 11.46
N LYS A 3 -74.79 46.34 10.89
CA LYS A 3 -73.77 45.62 10.11
C LYS A 3 -72.70 45.09 11.06
N LEU A 4 -72.60 43.79 11.16
CA LEU A 4 -71.51 43.09 11.84
C LEU A 4 -70.33 42.95 10.84
N ILE A 5 -69.23 43.57 11.22
CA ILE A 5 -67.94 43.40 10.55
C ILE A 5 -67.11 42.37 11.32
N THR A 6 -66.94 41.17 10.73
CA THR A 6 -66.14 40.13 11.34
C THR A 6 -64.67 40.35 10.91
N ALA A 7 -63.80 40.71 11.82
CA ALA A 7 -62.38 40.81 11.60
C ALA A 7 -61.71 39.41 11.64
N LEU A 8 -61.17 38.99 10.52
CA LEU A 8 -60.40 37.75 10.41
C LEU A 8 -58.94 38.02 10.79
N ALA A 9 -58.52 37.60 11.96
CA ALA A 9 -57.15 37.68 12.39
C ALA A 9 -56.33 36.54 11.76
N LEU A 10 -55.48 36.88 10.81
CA LEU A 10 -54.51 35.97 10.22
C LEU A 10 -53.29 35.85 11.16
N THR A 11 -53.23 34.77 11.93
CA THR A 11 -52.04 34.39 12.69
C THR A 11 -51.00 33.75 11.75
N VAL A 12 -50.03 34.53 11.35
CA VAL A 12 -48.83 34.03 10.63
C VAL A 12 -47.95 33.33 11.68
N LEU A 13 -47.99 31.99 11.68
CA LEU A 13 -47.07 31.15 12.44
C LEU A 13 -45.73 31.14 11.73
N ALA A 14 -44.79 31.99 12.15
CA ALA A 14 -43.42 31.97 11.69
C ALA A 14 -42.74 30.69 12.17
N LEU A 15 -42.64 29.69 11.32
CA LEU A 15 -41.75 28.53 11.50
C LEU A 15 -40.30 29.03 11.43
N ALA A 16 -39.72 29.33 12.60
CA ALA A 16 -38.30 29.50 12.76
C ALA A 16 -37.64 28.10 12.53
N VAL A 17 -37.27 27.83 11.29
CA VAL A 17 -36.33 26.73 10.99
C VAL A 17 -35.00 27.14 11.59
N SER A 18 -34.77 26.70 12.83
CA SER A 18 -33.42 26.74 13.44
C SER A 18 -32.50 25.87 12.59
N ALA A 19 -31.82 26.51 11.66
CA ALA A 19 -30.63 25.92 11.06
C ALA A 19 -29.61 25.76 12.19
N GLN A 20 -29.65 24.62 12.87
CA GLN A 20 -28.54 24.18 13.72
C GLN A 20 -27.36 24.01 12.78
N ALA A 21 -26.54 25.06 12.69
CA ALA A 21 -25.19 24.93 12.19
C ALA A 21 -24.56 23.78 13.00
N GLN A 22 -24.35 22.66 12.37
CA GLN A 22 -23.62 21.53 12.94
C GLN A 22 -22.27 22.09 13.33
N ILE A 23 -22.08 22.36 14.64
CA ILE A 23 -20.78 22.77 15.18
C ILE A 23 -19.88 21.58 14.89
N ALA A 24 -19.08 21.70 13.83
CA ALA A 24 -18.14 20.66 13.46
C ALA A 24 -17.26 20.40 14.70
N ASP A 25 -17.23 19.15 15.15
CA ASP A 25 -16.38 18.75 16.27
C ASP A 25 -14.92 19.06 15.91
N PRO A 26 -14.25 20.03 16.58
CA PRO A 26 -12.89 20.38 16.26
C PRO A 26 -11.94 19.18 16.33
N LYS A 27 -12.23 18.21 17.20
CA LYS A 27 -11.44 17.00 17.34
C LYS A 27 -11.57 16.12 16.10
N LEU A 28 -12.77 16.01 15.51
CA LEU A 28 -13.01 15.29 14.27
C LEU A 28 -12.23 15.91 13.11
N GLU A 29 -12.22 17.23 13.00
CA GLU A 29 -11.46 17.95 11.96
C GLU A 29 -9.97 17.62 12.05
N TRP A 30 -9.36 17.73 13.23
CA TRP A 30 -7.95 17.45 13.44
C TRP A 30 -7.60 15.97 13.28
N ALA A 31 -8.49 15.06 13.71
CA ALA A 31 -8.33 13.62 13.46
C ALA A 31 -8.34 13.31 11.95
N THR A 32 -9.28 13.90 11.22
CA THR A 32 -9.35 13.76 9.75
C THR A 32 -8.09 14.26 9.07
N LYS A 33 -7.59 15.43 9.48
CA LYS A 33 -6.35 16.01 8.95
C LYS A 33 -5.15 15.14 9.26
N ALA A 34 -5.03 14.62 10.48
CA ALA A 34 -3.95 13.73 10.88
C ALA A 34 -3.94 12.44 10.03
N VAL A 35 -5.10 11.82 9.83
CA VAL A 35 -5.25 10.62 8.99
C VAL A 35 -4.86 10.91 7.53
N ALA A 36 -5.29 12.04 6.98
CA ALA A 36 -4.94 12.43 5.61
C ALA A 36 -3.43 12.64 5.41
N LEU A 37 -2.73 13.18 6.40
CA LEU A 37 -1.29 13.43 6.34
C LEU A 37 -0.43 12.15 6.48
N GLN A 38 -1.02 11.05 6.92
CA GLN A 38 -0.34 9.74 6.99
C GLN A 38 -0.35 8.97 5.66
N GLN A 39 -1.05 9.47 4.65
CA GLN A 39 -1.08 8.88 3.31
C GLN A 39 0.24 9.21 2.58
N GLY A 40 1.28 8.46 2.90
CA GLY A 40 2.61 8.65 2.37
C GLY A 40 3.17 7.38 1.70
N PRO A 41 4.46 7.38 1.34
CA PRO A 41 5.12 6.27 0.61
C PRO A 41 4.95 4.89 1.25
N GLU A 42 4.82 4.82 2.58
CA GLU A 42 4.60 3.56 3.30
C GLU A 42 3.22 2.96 2.97
N LEU A 43 2.18 3.78 2.89
CA LEU A 43 0.85 3.32 2.51
C LEU A 43 0.82 2.87 1.04
N GLU A 44 1.48 3.61 0.15
CA GLU A 44 1.64 3.21 -1.26
C GLU A 44 2.35 1.87 -1.39
N ARG A 45 3.40 1.64 -0.58
CA ARG A 45 4.12 0.36 -0.54
C ARG A 45 3.21 -0.77 -0.07
N LEU A 46 2.42 -0.57 0.99
CA LEU A 46 1.46 -1.56 1.47
C LEU A 46 0.39 -1.90 0.43
N VAL A 47 -0.11 -0.90 -0.27
CA VAL A 47 -1.08 -1.07 -1.38
C VAL A 47 -0.48 -1.89 -2.51
N SER A 48 0.77 -1.60 -2.90
CA SER A 48 1.51 -2.35 -3.91
C SER A 48 1.74 -3.80 -3.49
N GLN A 49 2.16 -4.04 -2.25
CA GLN A 49 2.35 -5.39 -1.72
C GLN A 49 1.04 -6.20 -1.68
N LEU A 50 -0.09 -5.54 -1.38
CA LEU A 50 -1.39 -6.20 -1.40
C LEU A 50 -1.80 -6.60 -2.83
N ALA A 51 -1.55 -5.73 -3.81
CA ALA A 51 -1.79 -6.04 -5.22
C ALA A 51 -0.90 -7.20 -5.71
N GLU A 52 0.40 -7.18 -5.38
CA GLU A 52 1.33 -8.26 -5.71
C GLU A 52 0.94 -9.60 -5.06
N SER A 53 0.49 -9.58 -3.80
CA SER A 53 0.01 -10.79 -3.11
C SER A 53 -1.14 -11.45 -3.86
N SER A 54 -2.11 -10.66 -4.37
CA SER A 54 -3.21 -11.20 -5.16
C SER A 54 -2.74 -11.81 -6.50
N SER A 55 -1.70 -11.26 -7.10
CA SER A 55 -1.08 -11.81 -8.31
C SER A 55 -0.38 -13.13 -8.05
N GLN A 56 0.27 -13.30 -6.90
CA GLN A 56 0.94 -14.55 -6.52
C GLN A 56 -0.02 -15.74 -6.45
N ASP A 57 -1.23 -15.54 -5.94
CA ASP A 57 -2.23 -16.60 -5.87
C ASP A 57 -2.68 -17.06 -7.27
N ILE A 58 -2.83 -16.12 -8.20
CA ILE A 58 -3.11 -16.42 -9.61
C ILE A 58 -1.95 -17.21 -10.24
N VAL A 59 -0.73 -16.72 -10.08
CA VAL A 59 0.48 -17.40 -10.62
C VAL A 59 0.58 -18.82 -10.07
N ARG A 60 0.34 -19.02 -8.79
CA ARG A 60 0.38 -20.34 -8.16
C ARG A 60 -0.68 -21.28 -8.74
N SER A 61 -1.94 -20.82 -8.82
CA SER A 61 -3.06 -21.65 -9.31
C SER A 61 -2.89 -22.02 -10.79
N TRP A 62 -2.52 -21.06 -11.63
CA TRP A 62 -2.26 -21.29 -13.05
C TRP A 62 -0.95 -22.03 -13.32
N GLY A 63 0.07 -21.84 -12.49
CA GLY A 63 1.32 -22.56 -12.61
C GLY A 63 1.16 -24.08 -12.46
N VAL A 64 0.20 -24.57 -11.68
CA VAL A 64 -0.17 -25.98 -11.63
C VAL A 64 -0.83 -26.41 -12.94
N LYS A 65 -1.89 -25.71 -13.38
CA LYS A 65 -2.61 -26.03 -14.62
C LYS A 65 -1.72 -26.02 -15.86
N LEU A 66 -0.80 -25.05 -15.97
CA LEU A 66 0.13 -24.98 -17.09
C LEU A 66 1.08 -26.20 -17.15
N ARG A 67 1.43 -26.78 -16.01
CA ARG A 67 2.28 -27.97 -15.97
C ARG A 67 1.54 -29.27 -16.25
N SER A 68 0.25 -29.36 -15.87
CA SER A 68 -0.54 -30.58 -16.02
C SER A 68 -1.31 -30.66 -17.32
N ASP A 69 -1.85 -29.54 -17.81
CA ASP A 69 -2.92 -29.52 -18.83
C ASP A 69 -2.47 -28.94 -20.17
N VAL A 70 -1.26 -28.35 -20.24
CA VAL A 70 -0.80 -27.62 -21.42
C VAL A 70 0.55 -28.15 -21.89
N SER A 71 0.72 -28.39 -23.22
CA SER A 71 2.00 -28.81 -23.77
C SER A 71 3.07 -27.72 -23.61
N LYS A 72 4.33 -28.12 -23.50
CA LYS A 72 5.46 -27.20 -23.26
C LYS A 72 5.60 -26.17 -24.39
N GLU A 73 5.43 -26.61 -25.65
CA GLU A 73 5.49 -25.73 -26.82
C GLU A 73 4.41 -24.65 -26.76
N LYS A 74 3.19 -25.01 -26.35
CA LYS A 74 2.11 -24.06 -26.22
C LYS A 74 2.34 -23.07 -25.09
N VAL A 75 2.92 -23.51 -23.97
CA VAL A 75 3.33 -22.62 -22.88
C VAL A 75 4.34 -21.60 -23.37
N GLU A 76 5.40 -22.03 -24.06
CA GLU A 76 6.44 -21.16 -24.60
C GLU A 76 5.87 -20.13 -25.61
N GLN A 77 4.98 -20.56 -26.50
CA GLN A 77 4.35 -19.67 -27.50
C GLN A 77 3.44 -18.62 -26.86
N THR A 78 2.76 -18.96 -25.76
CA THR A 78 1.76 -18.10 -25.13
C THR A 78 2.30 -17.29 -23.94
N ALA A 79 3.52 -17.59 -23.48
CA ALA A 79 4.12 -16.92 -22.32
C ALA A 79 4.12 -15.38 -22.41
N PRO A 80 4.44 -14.73 -23.54
CA PRO A 80 4.38 -13.27 -23.63
C PRO A 80 2.97 -12.72 -23.39
N SER A 81 1.93 -13.37 -23.95
CA SER A 81 0.54 -12.97 -23.78
C SER A 81 0.04 -13.18 -22.35
N LEU A 82 0.43 -14.29 -21.72
CA LEU A 82 0.09 -14.55 -20.31
C LEU A 82 0.77 -13.54 -19.39
N ASN A 83 2.03 -13.20 -19.64
CA ASN A 83 2.72 -12.18 -18.85
C ASN A 83 2.09 -10.79 -19.02
N ALA A 84 1.67 -10.44 -20.24
CA ALA A 84 0.96 -9.19 -20.49
C ALA A 84 -0.39 -9.12 -19.75
N GLU A 85 -1.15 -10.23 -19.74
CA GLU A 85 -2.42 -10.29 -19.02
C GLU A 85 -2.23 -10.27 -17.49
N LEU A 86 -1.20 -10.94 -16.98
CA LEU A 86 -0.84 -10.88 -15.56
C LEU A 86 -0.44 -9.46 -15.13
N LYS A 87 0.34 -8.76 -15.97
CA LYS A 87 0.67 -7.37 -15.73
C LYS A 87 -0.58 -6.49 -15.70
N LYS A 88 -1.46 -6.64 -16.68
CA LYS A 88 -2.73 -5.90 -16.72
C LYS A 88 -3.57 -6.18 -15.49
N TYR A 89 -3.71 -7.43 -15.08
CA TYR A 89 -4.40 -7.81 -13.85
C TYR A 89 -3.81 -7.08 -12.64
N ASN A 90 -2.49 -7.09 -12.47
CA ASN A 90 -1.83 -6.41 -11.37
C ASN A 90 -2.07 -4.89 -11.38
N ASP A 91 -1.97 -4.26 -12.55
CA ASP A 91 -2.25 -2.83 -12.72
C ASP A 91 -3.71 -2.48 -12.39
N ASP A 92 -4.65 -3.33 -12.76
CA ASP A 92 -6.08 -3.13 -12.48
C ASP A 92 -6.41 -3.35 -11.00
N VAL A 93 -5.83 -4.38 -10.36
CA VAL A 93 -5.96 -4.60 -8.91
C VAL A 93 -5.38 -3.44 -8.12
N LEU A 94 -4.21 -2.94 -8.52
CA LEU A 94 -3.59 -1.77 -7.90
C LEU A 94 -4.53 -0.55 -7.96
N LYS A 95 -5.17 -0.28 -9.10
CA LYS A 95 -6.16 0.81 -9.24
C LYS A 95 -7.37 0.59 -8.35
N ILE A 96 -7.91 -0.64 -8.29
CA ILE A 96 -9.06 -0.99 -7.46
C ILE A 96 -8.74 -0.70 -5.98
N ILE A 97 -7.60 -1.20 -5.48
CA ILE A 97 -7.20 -1.01 -4.09
C ILE A 97 -6.97 0.48 -3.81
N SER A 98 -6.17 1.15 -4.65
CA SER A 98 -5.85 2.58 -4.49
C SER A 98 -7.10 3.45 -4.45
N SER A 99 -8.12 3.14 -5.25
CA SER A 99 -9.40 3.88 -5.25
C SER A 99 -10.18 3.81 -3.94
N LYS A 100 -9.88 2.82 -3.08
CA LYS A 100 -10.56 2.61 -1.79
C LYS A 100 -9.75 3.10 -0.59
N VAL A 101 -8.47 3.41 -0.76
CA VAL A 101 -7.56 3.75 0.33
C VAL A 101 -8.08 4.91 1.17
N ASN A 102 -8.46 6.02 0.54
CA ASN A 102 -8.90 7.22 1.25
C ASN A 102 -10.14 6.94 2.10
N LYS A 103 -11.13 6.26 1.53
CA LYS A 103 -12.35 5.90 2.25
C LYS A 103 -12.04 4.91 3.36
N ALA A 104 -11.29 3.86 3.11
CA ALA A 104 -10.94 2.85 4.10
C ALA A 104 -10.14 3.47 5.27
N SER A 105 -9.18 4.36 4.97
CA SER A 105 -8.42 5.09 5.99
C SER A 105 -9.33 5.98 6.84
N ALA A 106 -10.22 6.75 6.22
CA ALA A 106 -11.14 7.61 6.94
C ALA A 106 -12.07 6.80 7.84
N ASP A 107 -12.72 5.78 7.30
CA ASP A 107 -13.71 4.98 8.02
C ASP A 107 -13.09 4.20 9.20
N SER A 108 -11.85 3.72 9.05
CA SER A 108 -11.19 2.89 10.05
C SER A 108 -10.35 3.69 11.05
N LEU A 109 -9.60 4.69 10.60
CA LEU A 109 -8.61 5.36 11.44
C LEU A 109 -9.16 6.58 12.18
N ILE A 110 -10.08 7.36 11.58
CA ILE A 110 -10.62 8.54 12.26
C ILE A 110 -11.25 8.19 13.61
N PRO A 111 -12.11 7.16 13.73
CA PRO A 111 -12.67 6.77 15.03
C PRO A 111 -11.59 6.38 16.06
N VAL A 112 -10.53 5.70 15.60
CA VAL A 112 -9.41 5.31 16.48
C VAL A 112 -8.65 6.54 16.98
N TYR A 113 -8.37 7.51 16.09
CA TYR A 113 -7.73 8.78 16.46
C TYR A 113 -8.59 9.58 17.44
N MET A 114 -9.90 9.67 17.18
CA MET A 114 -10.85 10.31 18.09
C MET A 114 -10.87 9.67 19.47
N ALA A 115 -10.72 8.35 19.56
CA ALA A 115 -10.73 7.65 20.84
C ALA A 115 -9.40 7.76 21.61
N ARG A 116 -8.27 7.76 20.89
CA ARG A 116 -6.93 7.62 21.51
C ARG A 116 -6.22 8.93 21.81
N PHE A 117 -6.50 9.98 21.05
CA PHE A 117 -5.79 11.25 21.17
C PHE A 117 -6.72 12.36 21.65
N SER A 118 -6.22 13.27 22.47
CA SER A 118 -6.86 14.54 22.78
C SER A 118 -6.79 15.50 21.59
N LEU A 119 -7.56 16.58 21.62
CA LEU A 119 -7.50 17.62 20.58
C LEU A 119 -6.10 18.21 20.46
N ASP A 120 -5.42 18.45 21.57
CA ASP A 120 -4.09 19.07 21.58
C ASP A 120 -3.01 18.10 21.05
N GLU A 121 -3.10 16.81 21.35
CA GLU A 121 -2.21 15.79 20.75
C GLU A 121 -2.45 15.67 19.25
N LEU A 122 -3.68 15.74 18.76
CA LEU A 122 -3.98 15.75 17.33
C LEU A 122 -3.37 16.97 16.62
N LYS A 123 -3.43 18.15 17.23
CA LYS A 123 -2.75 19.35 16.71
C LYS A 123 -1.24 19.17 16.64
N GLN A 124 -0.64 18.59 17.66
CA GLN A 124 0.80 18.29 17.68
C GLN A 124 1.20 17.29 16.60
N LEU A 125 0.42 16.22 16.40
CA LEU A 125 0.64 15.23 15.35
C LEU A 125 0.57 15.88 13.96
N VAL A 126 -0.44 16.71 13.72
CA VAL A 126 -0.57 17.42 12.44
C VAL A 126 0.62 18.35 12.22
N ALA A 127 1.01 19.14 13.22
CA ALA A 127 2.17 20.01 13.12
C ALA A 127 3.47 19.22 12.86
N PHE A 128 3.63 18.04 13.46
CA PHE A 128 4.75 17.16 13.20
C PHE A 128 4.77 16.67 11.75
N PHE A 129 3.65 16.12 11.24
CA PHE A 129 3.58 15.63 9.86
C PHE A 129 3.73 16.73 8.81
N GLU A 130 3.28 17.95 9.10
CA GLU A 130 3.44 19.10 8.22
C GLU A 130 4.83 19.73 8.27
N SER A 131 5.67 19.33 9.24
CA SER A 131 6.97 19.93 9.41
C SER A 131 7.89 19.70 8.20
N PRO A 132 8.74 20.68 7.82
CA PRO A 132 9.69 20.54 6.70
C PRO A 132 10.65 19.35 6.89
N ALA A 133 11.03 19.07 8.12
CA ALA A 133 11.94 17.95 8.45
C ALA A 133 11.29 16.60 8.13
N VAL A 134 10.03 16.40 8.53
CA VAL A 134 9.29 15.15 8.24
C VAL A 134 9.04 14.99 6.74
N LYS A 135 8.63 16.05 6.05
CA LYS A 135 8.46 16.00 4.60
C LYS A 135 9.75 15.64 3.86
N LYS A 136 10.88 16.23 4.28
CA LYS A 136 12.19 15.88 3.72
C LYS A 136 12.58 14.44 4.02
N TYR A 137 12.33 13.97 5.24
CA TYR A 137 12.59 12.57 5.62
C TYR A 137 11.74 11.60 4.78
N GLN A 138 10.45 11.86 4.65
CA GLN A 138 9.55 11.00 3.85
C GLN A 138 9.98 10.95 2.37
N ALA A 139 10.39 12.07 1.79
CA ALA A 139 10.92 12.10 0.43
C ALA A 139 12.24 11.32 0.27
N ALA A 140 13.11 11.33 1.29
CA ALA A 140 14.40 10.63 1.27
C ALA A 140 14.29 9.14 1.70
N ALA A 141 13.22 8.73 2.37
CA ALA A 141 13.09 7.40 2.96
C ALA A 141 13.32 6.24 1.97
N PRO A 142 12.84 6.27 0.70
CA PRO A 142 13.12 5.22 -0.26
C PRO A 142 14.60 5.09 -0.61
N GLU A 143 15.31 6.21 -0.76
CA GLU A 143 16.75 6.24 -1.02
C GLU A 143 17.54 5.69 0.17
N LEU A 144 17.22 6.15 1.38
CA LEU A 144 17.85 5.67 2.62
C LEU A 144 17.64 4.18 2.80
N GLY A 145 16.44 3.69 2.53
CA GLY A 145 16.13 2.26 2.55
C GLY A 145 16.95 1.46 1.56
N ASN A 146 17.08 1.94 0.32
CA ASN A 146 17.88 1.27 -0.71
C ASN A 146 19.38 1.23 -0.35
N VAL A 147 19.93 2.31 0.19
CA VAL A 147 21.33 2.35 0.64
C VAL A 147 21.56 1.31 1.74
N PHE A 148 20.67 1.24 2.72
CA PHE A 148 20.77 0.24 3.79
C PHE A 148 20.67 -1.20 3.28
N VAL A 149 19.65 -1.49 2.44
CA VAL A 149 19.43 -2.84 1.89
C VAL A 149 20.62 -3.29 1.04
N ASN A 150 21.15 -2.41 0.19
CA ASN A 150 22.32 -2.73 -0.64
C ASN A 150 23.55 -3.06 0.23
N GLN A 151 23.80 -2.28 1.29
CA GLN A 151 24.89 -2.57 2.22
C GLN A 151 24.67 -3.92 2.93
N LEU A 152 23.47 -4.18 3.42
CA LEU A 152 23.12 -5.43 4.09
C LEU A 152 23.32 -6.64 3.17
N ILE A 153 22.91 -6.54 1.90
CA ILE A 153 23.13 -7.61 0.90
C ILE A 153 24.63 -7.85 0.68
N MET A 154 25.42 -6.79 0.57
CA MET A 154 26.87 -6.93 0.41
C MET A 154 27.52 -7.64 1.60
N GLU A 155 27.14 -7.27 2.80
CA GLU A 155 27.71 -7.84 4.02
C GLU A 155 27.26 -9.28 4.28
N THR A 156 26.02 -9.64 3.93
CA THR A 156 25.49 -10.97 4.23
C THR A 156 25.66 -11.98 3.10
N ARG A 157 26.02 -11.54 1.90
CA ARG A 157 26.05 -12.37 0.68
C ARG A 157 26.89 -13.64 0.83
N SER A 158 28.08 -13.51 1.43
CA SER A 158 28.99 -14.66 1.63
C SER A 158 28.34 -15.71 2.52
N ASP A 159 27.78 -15.28 3.64
CA ASP A 159 27.26 -16.18 4.67
C ASP A 159 25.96 -16.87 4.20
N VAL A 160 25.10 -16.10 3.51
CA VAL A 160 23.89 -16.65 2.92
C VAL A 160 24.23 -17.69 1.85
N ASN A 161 25.20 -17.42 0.97
CA ASN A 161 25.65 -18.37 -0.04
C ASN A 161 26.27 -19.63 0.58
N ALA A 162 27.08 -19.48 1.63
CA ALA A 162 27.65 -20.62 2.36
C ALA A 162 26.53 -21.47 2.98
N ARG A 163 25.52 -20.83 3.57
CA ARG A 163 24.37 -21.55 4.16
C ARG A 163 23.51 -22.23 3.10
N ALA A 164 23.29 -21.59 1.94
CA ALA A 164 22.59 -22.20 0.81
C ALA A 164 23.29 -23.48 0.33
N LYS A 165 24.63 -23.41 0.17
CA LYS A 165 25.43 -24.61 -0.18
C LYS A 165 25.29 -25.74 0.85
N GLN A 166 25.34 -25.43 2.14
CA GLN A 166 25.13 -26.43 3.20
C GLN A 166 23.73 -27.06 3.08
N PHE A 167 22.70 -26.28 2.73
CA PHE A 167 21.36 -26.81 2.52
C PHE A 167 21.33 -27.75 1.30
N ASP A 168 21.92 -27.35 0.18
CA ASP A 168 21.97 -28.16 -1.05
C ASP A 168 22.68 -29.50 -0.80
N ASP A 169 23.81 -29.47 -0.09
CA ASP A 169 24.56 -30.67 0.29
C ASP A 169 23.74 -31.59 1.22
N ALA A 170 22.97 -31.03 2.13
CA ALA A 170 22.10 -31.80 3.02
C ALA A 170 20.88 -32.38 2.27
N ALA A 171 20.25 -31.57 1.41
CA ALA A 171 19.12 -32.02 0.61
C ALA A 171 19.51 -33.15 -0.35
N ALA A 172 20.67 -33.03 -1.01
CA ALA A 172 21.18 -34.07 -1.89
C ALA A 172 21.42 -35.41 -1.15
N ARG A 173 21.96 -35.36 0.06
CA ARG A 173 22.11 -36.56 0.91
C ARG A 173 20.78 -37.20 1.30
N ILE A 174 19.80 -36.37 1.67
CA ILE A 174 18.45 -36.85 2.06
C ILE A 174 17.73 -37.51 0.87
N LEU A 175 17.87 -36.91 -0.33
CA LEU A 175 17.21 -37.39 -1.56
C LEU A 175 18.00 -38.45 -2.32
N GLY A 176 19.24 -38.81 -1.89
CA GLY A 176 20.10 -39.73 -2.61
C GLY A 176 20.55 -39.22 -3.98
N THR A 177 20.64 -37.91 -4.17
CA THR A 177 21.04 -37.25 -5.42
C THR A 177 22.42 -36.59 -5.30
N THR A 178 23.04 -36.25 -6.41
CA THR A 178 24.27 -35.43 -6.40
C THR A 178 23.94 -33.96 -6.19
N PRO A 179 24.71 -33.22 -5.37
CA PRO A 179 24.51 -31.78 -5.22
C PRO A 179 24.61 -31.06 -6.55
N LYS A 180 23.72 -30.12 -6.81
CA LYS A 180 23.79 -29.26 -8.02
C LYS A 180 25.04 -28.37 -7.91
N ALA A 181 25.88 -28.37 -8.97
CA ALA A 181 26.98 -27.41 -9.04
C ALA A 181 26.47 -25.97 -8.87
N PRO A 182 27.20 -25.10 -8.15
CA PRO A 182 26.79 -23.72 -7.98
C PRO A 182 26.50 -23.07 -9.33
N ALA A 183 25.35 -22.48 -9.52
CA ALA A 183 25.07 -21.67 -10.70
C ALA A 183 26.13 -20.57 -10.76
N ALA A 184 26.90 -20.53 -11.89
CA ALA A 184 27.87 -19.48 -12.09
C ALA A 184 27.20 -18.13 -11.93
N THR A 185 27.63 -17.37 -10.96
CA THR A 185 27.15 -15.99 -10.72
C THR A 185 27.33 -15.20 -12.00
N ALA A 186 26.24 -14.72 -12.57
CA ALA A 186 26.29 -13.80 -13.72
C ALA A 186 27.22 -12.62 -13.39
N PRO A 187 28.06 -12.17 -14.31
CA PRO A 187 29.00 -11.08 -14.06
C PRO A 187 28.24 -9.81 -13.73
N ASP A 188 28.62 -9.21 -12.62
CA ASP A 188 28.12 -7.92 -12.13
C ASP A 188 28.34 -6.83 -13.20
N LYS A 189 27.24 -6.34 -13.78
CA LYS A 189 27.26 -5.26 -14.79
C LYS A 189 27.39 -3.86 -14.17
N SER A 190 27.67 -3.75 -12.87
CA SER A 190 27.68 -2.47 -12.14
C SER A 190 29.08 -1.83 -11.98
N LYS A 191 30.13 -2.33 -12.68
CA LYS A 191 31.45 -1.68 -12.61
C LYS A 191 31.52 -0.53 -13.61
N PRO A 192 31.63 0.75 -13.19
CA PRO A 192 31.84 1.86 -14.11
C PRO A 192 33.21 1.69 -14.81
N ALA A 193 33.21 1.81 -16.11
CA ALA A 193 34.45 1.85 -16.90
C ALA A 193 35.31 3.05 -16.48
N ALA A 194 36.49 2.78 -15.96
CA ALA A 194 37.50 3.80 -15.71
C ALA A 194 37.86 4.50 -17.04
N LYS A 195 37.52 5.77 -17.18
CA LYS A 195 38.03 6.63 -18.26
C LYS A 195 39.51 6.92 -18.01
N LYS A 196 40.33 6.53 -18.97
CA LYS A 196 41.70 7.07 -19.15
C LYS A 196 41.63 8.50 -19.64
#